data_b0bcad7ff44e6620c3f00ee2021c03f2
#
_entry.id   b0bcad7ff44e6620c3f00ee2021c03f2
#
_cell.length_a   1.000
_cell.length_b   1.000
_cell.length_c   1.000
_cell.angle_alpha   90.00
_cell.angle_beta   90.00
_cell.angle_gamma   90.00
#
_symmetry.space_group_name_H-M   'P 1'
#
loop_
_entity.id
_entity.type
_entity.pdbx_description
1 polymer ?
#
loop_
_entity_poly.entity_id
_entity_poly.type
_entity_poly.pdbx_seq_one_letter_code
_entity_poly.pdbx_strand_id
1 'polypeptide(L)'
;MIRIPIGNERSARIEVRSVGPDANPYLVMYALFRTGLEGSISSEKNLRQAQRFLPDNIYDAIANFCAAEWTTKLLGDEVKNRYADLKKNAADRCPRLLGTFVKAQEVQYHHEVYNQYLWNLF
;
A
#
# COMPACT_ATOMS: atom_id res chain seq x y z
N MET A 1 -5.34 2.86 -9.65
CA MET A 1 -5.43 3.30 -11.06
C MET A 1 -4.63 2.34 -11.93
N ILE A 2 -5.24 1.81 -12.99
CA ILE A 2 -4.58 0.96 -13.98
C ILE A 2 -4.46 1.75 -15.28
N ARG A 3 -3.29 1.71 -15.90
CA ARG A 3 -3.04 2.29 -17.22
C ARG A 3 -2.69 1.19 -18.20
N ILE A 4 -3.26 1.25 -19.39
CA ILE A 4 -2.89 0.41 -20.52
C ILE A 4 -2.23 1.34 -21.55
N PRO A 5 -0.88 1.36 -21.63
CA PRO A 5 -0.18 2.19 -22.61
C PRO A 5 -0.47 1.71 -24.03
N ILE A 6 -0.59 2.65 -24.96
CA ILE A 6 -0.65 2.33 -26.38
C ILE A 6 0.74 1.84 -26.79
N GLY A 7 0.79 0.65 -27.38
CA GLY A 7 2.03 0.03 -27.79
C GLY A 7 1.80 -1.11 -28.80
N ASN A 8 2.88 -1.65 -29.34
CA ASN A 8 2.85 -2.84 -30.19
C ASN A 8 2.88 -4.12 -29.32
N GLU A 9 2.78 -5.28 -29.94
CA GLU A 9 2.78 -6.58 -29.23
C GLU A 9 3.99 -6.78 -28.32
N ARG A 10 5.15 -6.20 -28.63
CA ARG A 10 6.38 -6.32 -27.83
C ARG A 10 6.39 -5.39 -26.62
N SER A 11 5.62 -4.32 -26.66
CA SER A 11 5.52 -3.33 -25.57
C SER A 11 4.19 -3.38 -24.84
N ALA A 12 3.32 -4.32 -25.18
CA ALA A 12 2.03 -4.51 -24.52
C ALA A 12 2.23 -4.80 -23.03
N ARG A 13 1.62 -3.96 -22.19
CA ARG A 13 1.69 -4.08 -20.73
C ARG A 13 0.53 -3.38 -20.06
N ILE A 14 0.32 -3.73 -18.82
CA ILE A 14 -0.51 -2.96 -17.90
C ILE A 14 0.39 -2.34 -16.81
N GLU A 15 0.04 -1.14 -16.39
CA GLU A 15 0.74 -0.43 -15.31
C GLU A 15 -0.23 -0.24 -14.15
N VAL A 16 0.10 -0.80 -12.99
CA VAL A 16 -0.65 -0.59 -11.74
C VAL A 16 0.02 0.54 -10.96
N ARG A 17 -0.69 1.65 -10.77
CA ARG A 17 -0.14 2.90 -10.20
C ARG A 17 -0.63 3.21 -8.79
N SER A 18 -1.37 2.30 -8.17
CA SER A 18 -1.90 2.47 -6.82
C SER A 18 -0.98 1.97 -5.71
N VAL A 19 0.18 1.43 -6.07
CA VAL A 19 1.13 0.84 -5.13
C VAL A 19 2.07 1.92 -4.61
N GLY A 20 2.21 2.02 -3.28
CA GLY A 20 3.19 2.90 -2.65
C GLY A 20 4.63 2.41 -2.85
N PRO A 21 5.62 3.32 -2.85
CA PRO A 21 7.02 2.96 -3.06
C PRO A 21 7.64 2.12 -1.94
N ASP A 22 7.04 2.14 -0.76
CA ASP A 22 7.41 1.39 0.45
C ASP A 22 6.72 0.03 0.55
N ALA A 23 5.88 -0.32 -0.41
CA ALA A 23 5.15 -1.60 -0.40
C ALA A 23 6.11 -2.77 -0.62
N ASN A 24 5.87 -3.88 0.10
CA ASN A 24 6.62 -5.12 -0.10
C ASN A 24 6.39 -5.68 -1.51
N PRO A 25 7.42 -5.73 -2.39
CA PRO A 25 7.25 -6.10 -3.80
C PRO A 25 6.73 -7.54 -3.96
N TYR A 26 7.09 -8.47 -3.08
CA TYR A 26 6.63 -9.85 -3.16
C TYR A 26 5.13 -9.95 -2.88
N LEU A 27 4.63 -9.25 -1.86
CA LEU A 27 3.20 -9.21 -1.55
C LEU A 27 2.42 -8.51 -2.65
N VAL A 28 2.96 -7.44 -3.22
CA VAL A 28 2.34 -6.73 -4.35
C VAL A 28 2.21 -7.63 -5.57
N MET A 29 3.30 -8.27 -5.98
CA MET A 29 3.30 -9.20 -7.12
C MET A 29 2.33 -10.35 -6.90
N TYR A 30 2.38 -10.97 -5.75
CA TYR A 30 1.47 -12.06 -5.37
C TYR A 30 0.01 -11.63 -5.42
N ALA A 31 -0.33 -10.49 -4.80
CA ALA A 31 -1.70 -9.96 -4.79
C ALA A 31 -2.21 -9.63 -6.21
N LEU A 32 -1.37 -9.02 -7.04
CA LEU A 32 -1.72 -8.69 -8.42
C LEU A 32 -2.01 -9.93 -9.26
N PHE A 33 -1.13 -10.93 -9.20
CA PHE A 33 -1.33 -12.18 -9.95
C PHE A 33 -2.56 -12.94 -9.48
N ARG A 34 -2.74 -13.09 -8.17
CA ARG A 34 -3.93 -13.75 -7.61
C ARG A 34 -5.23 -13.02 -7.99
N THR A 35 -5.22 -11.69 -7.88
CA THR A 35 -6.39 -10.87 -8.27
C THR A 35 -6.67 -10.98 -9.77
N GLY A 36 -5.64 -10.94 -10.59
CA GLY A 36 -5.79 -11.03 -12.05
C GLY A 36 -6.24 -12.40 -12.55
N LEU A 37 -5.80 -13.49 -11.90
CA LEU A 37 -6.12 -14.86 -12.30
C LEU A 37 -7.43 -15.37 -11.70
N GLU A 38 -7.76 -14.98 -10.49
CA GLU A 38 -8.89 -15.51 -9.72
C GLU A 38 -10.05 -14.51 -9.58
N GLY A 39 -9.81 -13.24 -9.92
CA GLY A 39 -10.83 -12.20 -9.86
C GLY A 39 -11.93 -12.41 -10.89
N SER A 40 -13.19 -12.21 -10.47
CA SER A 40 -14.31 -12.24 -11.39
C SER A 40 -14.29 -11.03 -12.31
N ILE A 41 -14.59 -11.24 -13.60
CA ILE A 41 -14.84 -10.14 -14.54
C ILE A 41 -16.22 -9.56 -14.18
N SER A 42 -16.21 -8.40 -13.51
CA SER A 42 -17.47 -7.70 -13.22
C SER A 42 -18.02 -7.05 -14.48
N SER A 43 -19.35 -7.13 -14.67
CA SER A 43 -20.01 -6.40 -15.74
C SER A 43 -19.86 -4.89 -15.54
N GLU A 44 -19.81 -4.09 -16.61
CA GLU A 44 -19.65 -2.62 -16.58
C GLU A 44 -20.65 -1.90 -15.65
N LYS A 45 -21.81 -2.49 -15.38
CA LYS A 45 -22.82 -1.93 -14.49
C LYS A 45 -22.36 -1.81 -13.04
N ASN A 46 -21.46 -2.68 -12.59
CA ASN A 46 -20.92 -2.66 -11.22
C ASN A 46 -19.72 -1.71 -11.06
N LEU A 47 -19.06 -1.31 -12.14
CA LEU A 47 -17.92 -0.41 -12.11
C LEU A 47 -18.27 1.01 -11.64
N ARG A 48 -19.53 1.45 -11.82
CA ARG A 48 -19.99 2.78 -11.40
C ARG A 48 -20.21 2.91 -9.89
N GLN A 49 -20.34 1.80 -9.18
CA GLN A 49 -20.51 1.77 -7.72
C GLN A 49 -19.20 1.47 -6.98
N ALA A 50 -18.13 1.16 -7.70
CA ALA A 50 -16.84 0.90 -7.10
C ALA A 50 -16.29 2.18 -6.44
N GLN A 51 -15.70 2.01 -5.29
CA GLN A 51 -15.01 3.07 -4.57
C GLN A 51 -13.91 3.68 -5.46
N ARG A 52 -14.02 4.97 -5.77
CA ARG A 52 -13.14 5.64 -6.73
C ARG A 52 -11.79 6.03 -6.14
N PHE A 53 -11.73 6.16 -4.84
CA PHE A 53 -10.58 6.67 -4.12
C PHE A 53 -10.09 5.65 -3.12
N LEU A 54 -8.79 5.63 -2.90
CA LEU A 54 -8.19 4.93 -1.77
C LEU A 54 -8.55 5.67 -0.48
N PRO A 55 -8.49 4.98 0.69
CA PRO A 55 -8.64 5.64 1.97
C PRO A 55 -7.64 6.80 2.14
N ASP A 56 -8.09 7.87 2.78
CA ASP A 56 -7.28 9.08 2.97
C ASP A 56 -6.20 8.94 4.05
N ASN A 57 -6.29 7.89 4.86
CA ASN A 57 -5.35 7.65 5.94
C ASN A 57 -5.08 6.15 6.12
N ILE A 58 -3.99 5.85 6.81
CA ILE A 58 -3.52 4.48 7.02
C ILE A 58 -4.46 3.66 7.92
N TYR A 59 -5.15 4.28 8.87
CA TYR A 59 -6.04 3.57 9.79
C TYR A 59 -7.27 3.04 9.07
N ASP A 60 -7.89 3.84 8.20
CA ASP A 60 -9.00 3.41 7.36
C ASP A 60 -8.55 2.36 6.35
N ALA A 61 -7.33 2.49 5.81
CA ALA A 61 -6.76 1.48 4.93
C ALA A 61 -6.57 0.13 5.66
N ILE A 62 -6.07 0.14 6.89
CA ILE A 62 -5.92 -1.05 7.73
C ILE A 62 -7.30 -1.64 8.07
N ALA A 63 -8.27 -0.81 8.42
CA ALA A 63 -9.64 -1.27 8.73
C ALA A 63 -10.27 -1.97 7.51
N ASN A 64 -10.17 -1.37 6.33
CA ASN A 64 -10.65 -1.96 5.08
C ASN A 64 -9.92 -3.27 4.73
N PHE A 65 -8.59 -3.31 4.93
CA PHE A 65 -7.78 -4.50 4.73
C PHE A 65 -8.21 -5.64 5.66
N CYS A 66 -8.48 -5.35 6.93
CA CYS A 66 -8.94 -6.32 7.90
C CYS A 66 -10.39 -6.80 7.63
N ALA A 67 -11.27 -5.91 7.18
CA ALA A 67 -12.66 -6.24 6.89
C ALA A 67 -12.84 -7.07 5.60
N ALA A 68 -11.91 -6.97 4.66
CA ALA A 68 -12.03 -7.62 3.37
C ALA A 68 -11.84 -9.15 3.48
N GLU A 69 -12.83 -9.92 3.02
CA GLU A 69 -12.73 -11.38 2.90
C GLU A 69 -11.64 -11.80 1.91
N TRP A 70 -11.43 -11.00 0.87
CA TRP A 70 -10.42 -11.27 -0.15
C TRP A 70 -9.01 -11.30 0.44
N THR A 71 -8.69 -10.43 1.37
CA THR A 71 -7.36 -10.43 2.02
C THR A 71 -7.12 -11.69 2.85
N THR A 72 -8.16 -12.24 3.47
CA THR A 72 -8.07 -13.54 4.16
C THR A 72 -7.84 -14.69 3.17
N LYS A 73 -8.56 -14.70 2.04
CA LYS A 73 -8.34 -15.70 0.98
C LYS A 73 -6.94 -15.62 0.37
N LEU A 74 -6.40 -14.40 0.29
CA LEU A 74 -5.10 -14.14 -0.30
C LEU A 74 -3.94 -14.56 0.61
N LEU A 75 -3.99 -14.17 1.87
CA LEU A 75 -2.85 -14.25 2.80
C LEU A 75 -3.03 -15.28 3.93
N GLY A 76 -4.27 -15.71 4.17
CA GLY A 76 -4.64 -16.40 5.39
C GLY A 76 -4.72 -15.46 6.60
N ASP A 77 -5.39 -15.88 7.65
CA ASP A 77 -5.67 -15.03 8.82
C ASP A 77 -4.40 -14.64 9.56
N GLU A 78 -3.44 -15.55 9.69
CA GLU A 78 -2.21 -15.28 10.44
C GLU A 78 -1.38 -14.18 9.79
N VAL A 79 -1.09 -14.28 8.49
CA VAL A 79 -0.29 -13.29 7.77
C VAL A 79 -1.03 -11.96 7.66
N LYS A 80 -2.35 -12.01 7.40
CA LYS A 80 -3.23 -10.83 7.38
C LYS A 80 -3.14 -10.04 8.68
N ASN A 81 -3.33 -10.71 9.81
CA ASN A 81 -3.32 -10.05 11.12
C ASN A 81 -1.93 -9.50 11.47
N ARG A 82 -0.87 -10.29 11.26
CA ARG A 82 0.51 -9.82 11.49
C ARG A 82 0.87 -8.60 10.63
N TYR A 83 0.43 -8.58 9.37
CA TYR A 83 0.68 -7.44 8.49
C TYR A 83 -0.09 -6.19 8.93
N ALA A 84 -1.35 -6.35 9.32
CA ALA A 84 -2.16 -5.26 9.87
C ALA A 84 -1.54 -4.67 11.15
N ASP A 85 -1.10 -5.52 12.07
CA ASP A 85 -0.44 -5.11 13.33
C ASP A 85 0.89 -4.39 13.03
N LEU A 86 1.68 -4.89 12.09
CA LEU A 86 2.92 -4.23 11.67
C LEU A 86 2.65 -2.81 11.16
N LYS A 87 1.66 -2.65 10.28
CA LYS A 87 1.30 -1.35 9.72
C LYS A 87 0.68 -0.40 10.75
N LYS A 88 -0.12 -0.92 11.65
CA LYS A 88 -0.68 -0.15 12.77
C LYS A 88 0.43 0.35 13.69
N ASN A 89 1.35 -0.53 14.09
CA ASN A 89 2.48 -0.17 14.92
C ASN A 89 3.38 0.88 14.26
N ALA A 90 3.58 0.79 12.94
CA ALA A 90 4.31 1.80 12.19
C ALA A 90 3.57 3.14 12.15
N ALA A 91 2.25 3.12 11.90
CA ALA A 91 1.41 4.31 11.90
C ALA A 91 1.37 5.02 13.27
N ASP A 92 1.23 4.26 14.34
CA ASP A 92 1.17 4.79 15.72
C ASP A 92 2.49 5.45 16.15
N ARG A 93 3.63 5.00 15.62
CA ARG A 93 4.95 5.59 15.90
C ARG A 93 5.29 6.78 15.01
N CYS A 94 4.91 6.71 13.75
CA CYS A 94 5.42 7.60 12.70
C CYS A 94 5.08 9.08 12.88
N PRO A 95 3.84 9.54 13.17
CA PRO A 95 3.53 10.97 13.15
C PRO A 95 4.21 11.80 14.25
N ARG A 96 4.36 11.24 15.45
CA ARG A 96 4.92 11.97 16.59
C ARG A 96 6.44 11.85 16.68
N LEU A 97 6.95 10.63 16.62
CA LEU A 97 8.39 10.37 16.76
C LEU A 97 9.16 10.92 15.57
N LEU A 98 8.65 10.72 14.35
CA LEU A 98 9.28 11.23 13.14
C LEU A 98 9.29 12.77 13.13
N GLY A 99 8.16 13.42 13.42
CA GLY A 99 8.06 14.87 13.45
C GLY A 99 8.99 15.51 14.50
N THR A 100 9.07 14.93 15.69
CA THR A 100 9.98 15.39 16.75
C THR A 100 11.43 15.13 16.38
N PHE A 101 11.73 13.99 15.76
CA PHE A 101 13.07 13.63 15.36
C PHE A 101 13.57 14.50 14.22
N VAL A 102 12.77 14.70 13.16
CA VAL A 102 13.09 15.60 12.05
C VAL A 102 13.35 17.01 12.56
N LYS A 103 12.48 17.52 13.42
CA LYS A 103 12.64 18.86 14.02
C LYS A 103 13.91 19.00 14.84
N ALA A 104 14.25 17.99 15.64
CA ALA A 104 15.47 17.98 16.42
C ALA A 104 16.73 17.96 15.52
N GLN A 105 16.70 17.19 14.45
CA GLN A 105 17.79 17.11 13.48
C GLN A 105 17.94 18.41 12.66
N GLU A 106 16.84 19.00 12.21
CA GLU A 106 16.87 20.30 11.53
C GLU A 106 17.49 21.41 12.40
N VAL A 107 17.13 21.44 13.68
CA VAL A 107 17.70 22.41 14.65
C VAL A 107 19.19 22.16 14.89
N GLN A 108 19.61 20.88 14.98
CA GLN A 108 20.96 20.50 15.33
C GLN A 108 21.95 20.57 14.15
N TYR A 109 21.50 20.22 12.93
CA TYR A 109 22.37 20.01 11.77
C TYR A 109 22.04 20.87 10.54
N HIS A 110 21.19 21.85 10.64
CA HIS A 110 20.89 22.84 9.58
C HIS A 110 20.55 22.25 8.22
N HIS A 111 19.77 21.17 8.13
CA HIS A 111 19.28 20.53 6.90
C HIS A 111 19.73 19.07 6.66
N GLU A 112 20.52 18.47 7.53
CA GLU A 112 20.89 17.07 7.40
C GLU A 112 19.91 16.16 8.17
N VAL A 113 18.88 15.68 7.50
CA VAL A 113 18.08 14.56 7.99
C VAL A 113 18.65 13.28 7.40
N TYR A 114 19.23 12.45 8.26
CA TYR A 114 19.77 11.17 7.80
C TYR A 114 18.63 10.23 7.41
N ASN A 115 18.52 9.93 6.11
CA ASN A 115 17.49 9.05 5.56
C ASN A 115 17.38 7.69 6.27
N GLN A 116 18.51 7.14 6.74
CA GLN A 116 18.50 5.87 7.46
C GLN A 116 17.62 5.86 8.71
N TYR A 117 17.42 6.98 9.39
CA TYR A 117 16.52 7.07 10.53
C TYR A 117 15.05 7.09 10.11
N LEU A 118 14.76 7.65 8.95
CA LEU A 118 13.42 7.61 8.37
C LEU A 118 13.04 6.19 7.99
N TRP A 119 13.95 5.43 7.41
CA TRP A 119 13.72 4.04 6.97
C TRP A 119 13.65 3.03 8.11
N ASN A 120 14.32 3.26 9.21
CA ASN A 120 14.26 2.39 10.39
C ASN A 120 12.92 2.45 11.14
N LEU A 121 12.02 3.37 10.77
CA LEU A 121 10.70 3.55 11.35
C LEU A 121 9.58 2.88 10.52
N PHE A 122 9.91 2.41 9.34
CA PHE A 122 9.04 1.70 8.41
C PHE A 122 9.47 0.24 8.29
#